data_fc7fbde2661ef9c3cc5a51f106443c5b
#
_entry.id   fc7fbde2661ef9c3cc5a51f106443c5b
#
_cell.length_a   1.000
_cell.length_b   1.000
_cell.length_c   1.000
_cell.angle_alpha   90.00
_cell.angle_beta   90.00
_cell.angle_gamma   90.00
#
_symmetry.space_group_name_H-M   'P 1'
#
loop_
_entity.id
_entity.type
_entity.pdbx_description
1 polymer ?
#
loop_
_entity_poly.entity_id
_entity_poly.type
_entity_poly.pdbx_seq_one_letter_code
_entity_poly.pdbx_strand_id
1 'polypeptide(L)'
;GEGVGLSITVTPCWCYGSETMDMDPQRPKAIWGFNGTERPGAVYLAAALSAHTQKGIPAFGIYGKDVQEAGDETIPEDIVNKLLNFARAGLAVAYMRGKAYLSMGGTSMGIAGSVVDSAFWERYLGMRVEAIDMTEFVGRMDKGIYDQEEYKKALEWVKENCPEGNDYNSNETQRGRDQLDSEWEDSVKMTLIARDLMVGNEQLAMNGYGEQAQGHHAIAAGFQGQRQWTDHFTNGDFMEAILNTSFDWNGKRPPYIAVSYTHLRAHETFTD
;
A
#
# COMPACT_ATOMS: atom_id res chain seq x y z
N GLY A 1 -6.39 24.13 -4.22
CA GLY A 1 -4.95 24.39 -4.22
C GLY A 1 -4.22 23.09 -4.48
N GLU A 2 -3.11 23.16 -5.17
CA GLU A 2 -2.24 21.98 -5.36
C GLU A 2 -1.80 21.47 -3.99
N GLY A 3 -2.01 20.19 -3.70
CA GLY A 3 -1.66 19.59 -2.43
C GLY A 3 -0.14 19.47 -2.29
N VAL A 4 0.43 20.09 -1.25
CA VAL A 4 1.84 19.92 -0.89
C VAL A 4 1.96 18.68 -0.03
N GLY A 5 2.65 17.65 -0.53
CA GLY A 5 2.78 16.36 0.15
C GLY A 5 3.81 16.37 1.27
N LEU A 6 4.88 17.15 1.14
CA LEU A 6 5.94 17.32 2.13
C LEU A 6 6.57 18.71 2.01
N SER A 7 7.34 19.13 3.01
CA SER A 7 8.15 20.34 2.94
C SER A 7 9.61 20.09 3.32
N ILE A 8 10.52 20.82 2.67
CA ILE A 8 11.94 20.86 3.01
C ILE A 8 12.34 22.32 3.14
N THR A 9 12.69 22.73 4.35
CA THR A 9 13.16 24.07 4.63
C THR A 9 14.69 24.05 4.69
N VAL A 10 15.32 24.98 3.98
CA VAL A 10 16.78 25.11 3.97
C VAL A 10 17.17 26.28 4.89
N THR A 11 18.08 26.04 5.80
CA THR A 11 18.61 27.06 6.71
C THR A 11 20.09 27.32 6.42
N PRO A 12 20.39 28.20 5.45
CA PRO A 12 21.78 28.43 5.05
C PRO A 12 22.59 29.21 6.11
N CYS A 13 21.98 30.15 6.78
CA CYS A 13 22.60 30.99 7.83
C CYS A 13 21.50 31.58 8.70
N TRP A 14 21.57 32.91 8.95
CA TRP A 14 20.56 33.57 9.75
C TRP A 14 19.21 33.70 9.01
N CYS A 15 18.15 33.20 9.63
CA CYS A 15 16.77 33.39 9.23
C CYS A 15 15.90 33.45 10.47
N TYR A 16 14.72 34.06 10.38
CA TYR A 16 13.80 34.06 11.51
C TYR A 16 13.16 32.68 11.69
N GLY A 17 13.32 32.10 12.89
CA GLY A 17 12.86 30.73 13.17
C GLY A 17 11.35 30.53 12.93
N SER A 18 10.54 31.55 13.17
CA SER A 18 9.09 31.51 12.91
C SER A 18 8.75 31.31 11.43
N GLU A 19 9.54 31.84 10.53
CA GLU A 19 9.33 31.75 9.08
C GLU A 19 9.78 30.41 8.49
N THR A 20 10.62 29.67 9.23
CA THR A 20 11.11 28.34 8.82
C THR A 20 10.22 27.20 9.26
N MET A 21 9.15 27.50 10.00
CA MET A 21 8.25 26.49 10.52
C MET A 21 7.15 26.15 9.54
N ASP A 22 7.02 24.88 9.22
CA ASP A 22 5.81 24.35 8.59
C ASP A 22 4.83 23.94 9.70
N MET A 23 3.77 24.72 9.86
CA MET A 23 2.80 24.55 10.94
C MET A 23 1.75 23.47 10.68
N ASP A 24 1.72 22.85 9.52
CA ASP A 24 0.82 21.73 9.24
C ASP A 24 1.24 20.50 10.06
N PRO A 25 0.47 20.05 11.07
CA PRO A 25 0.90 18.96 11.96
C PRO A 25 0.97 17.62 11.26
N GLN A 26 0.34 17.49 10.10
CA GLN A 26 0.26 16.23 9.36
C GLN A 26 1.22 16.14 8.17
N ARG A 27 1.84 17.24 7.78
CA ARG A 27 2.76 17.25 6.64
C ARG A 27 4.15 16.77 7.08
N PRO A 28 4.72 15.74 6.43
CA PRO A 28 6.13 15.39 6.61
C PRO A 28 7.01 16.59 6.29
N LYS A 29 7.93 16.92 7.19
CA LYS A 29 8.79 18.08 7.04
C LYS A 29 10.22 17.78 7.47
N ALA A 30 11.17 18.30 6.70
CA ALA A 30 12.58 18.28 7.03
C ALA A 30 13.17 19.69 7.02
N ILE A 31 14.24 19.86 7.81
CA ILE A 31 14.99 21.09 7.86
C ILE A 31 16.43 20.73 7.53
N TRP A 32 16.95 21.31 6.47
CA TRP A 32 18.33 21.12 6.05
C TRP A 32 19.16 22.31 6.50
N GLY A 33 20.08 22.08 7.45
CA GLY A 33 21.08 23.05 7.88
C GLY A 33 22.39 22.86 7.12
N PHE A 34 22.92 23.95 6.57
CA PHE A 34 24.24 23.90 5.94
C PHE A 34 25.33 23.63 6.96
N ASN A 35 26.28 22.75 6.60
CA ASN A 35 27.52 22.56 7.33
C ASN A 35 28.66 23.29 6.59
N GLY A 36 28.70 24.61 6.67
CA GLY A 36 29.66 25.44 5.93
C GLY A 36 30.37 26.45 6.81
N THR A 37 31.62 26.83 6.41
CA THR A 37 32.43 27.80 7.13
C THR A 37 31.81 29.19 7.10
N GLU A 38 31.26 29.62 5.98
CA GLU A 38 30.61 30.93 5.83
C GLU A 38 29.12 30.91 6.13
N ARG A 39 28.51 29.73 6.10
CA ARG A 39 27.06 29.55 6.26
C ARG A 39 26.76 28.45 7.29
N PRO A 40 27.00 28.72 8.57
CA PRO A 40 26.82 27.72 9.64
C PRO A 40 25.35 27.57 9.99
N GLY A 41 24.64 26.77 9.24
CA GLY A 41 23.18 26.53 9.41
C GLY A 41 22.79 25.68 10.61
N ALA A 42 23.78 25.11 11.35
CA ALA A 42 23.53 24.21 12.48
C ALA A 42 22.70 24.85 13.60
N VAL A 43 22.96 26.11 13.93
CA VAL A 43 22.27 26.84 15.01
C VAL A 43 20.78 26.99 14.64
N TYR A 44 20.49 27.35 13.39
CA TYR A 44 19.13 27.51 12.93
C TYR A 44 18.41 26.18 12.74
N LEU A 45 19.12 25.15 12.29
CA LEU A 45 18.61 23.79 12.28
C LEU A 45 18.14 23.38 13.69
N ALA A 46 18.99 23.56 14.69
CA ALA A 46 18.66 23.25 16.08
C ALA A 46 17.47 24.07 16.60
N ALA A 47 17.46 25.38 16.33
CA ALA A 47 16.40 26.27 16.75
C ALA A 47 15.06 25.92 16.11
N ALA A 48 15.03 25.64 14.80
CA ALA A 48 13.82 25.26 14.08
C ALA A 48 13.29 23.88 14.52
N LEU A 49 14.17 22.90 14.72
CA LEU A 49 13.78 21.59 15.26
C LEU A 49 13.21 21.71 16.68
N SER A 50 13.85 22.51 17.56
CA SER A 50 13.35 22.75 18.92
C SER A 50 11.97 23.42 18.89
N ALA A 51 11.77 24.40 18.02
CA ALA A 51 10.49 25.08 17.89
C ALA A 51 9.36 24.15 17.42
N HIS A 52 9.63 23.28 16.46
CA HIS A 52 8.69 22.24 16.05
C HIS A 52 8.37 21.25 17.19
N THR A 53 9.42 20.79 17.90
CA THR A 53 9.28 19.88 19.04
C THR A 53 8.42 20.48 20.16
N GLN A 54 8.64 21.75 20.52
CA GLN A 54 7.86 22.45 21.54
C GLN A 54 6.36 22.55 21.19
N LYS A 55 6.05 22.52 19.91
CA LYS A 55 4.66 22.57 19.42
C LYS A 55 4.07 21.17 19.16
N GLY A 56 4.84 20.11 19.43
CA GLY A 56 4.41 18.73 19.15
C GLY A 56 4.32 18.41 17.66
N ILE A 57 5.00 19.15 16.80
CA ILE A 57 5.02 18.97 15.35
C ILE A 57 6.31 18.24 14.96
N PRO A 58 6.26 16.99 14.50
CA PRO A 58 7.47 16.26 14.10
C PRO A 58 8.19 16.93 12.92
N ALA A 59 9.51 17.07 13.03
CA ALA A 59 10.37 17.53 11.94
C ALA A 59 11.70 16.76 11.96
N PHE A 60 12.27 16.54 10.77
CA PHE A 60 13.53 15.81 10.61
C PHE A 60 14.67 16.77 10.31
N GLY A 61 15.80 16.61 11.01
CA GLY A 61 17.01 17.37 10.74
C GLY A 61 17.88 16.69 9.68
N ILE A 62 18.34 17.45 8.70
CA ILE A 62 19.32 17.03 7.71
C ILE A 62 20.56 17.89 7.85
N TYR A 63 21.72 17.27 8.06
CA TYR A 63 22.99 17.92 8.24
C TYR A 63 24.12 17.08 7.66
N GLY A 64 25.08 17.72 6.99
CA GLY A 64 26.22 17.08 6.35
C GLY A 64 27.30 16.62 7.32
N LYS A 65 28.07 15.60 6.97
CA LYS A 65 29.22 15.11 7.74
C LYS A 65 30.40 16.06 7.64
N ASP A 66 30.66 16.52 6.43
CA ASP A 66 31.86 17.31 6.11
C ASP A 66 31.52 18.79 6.05
N VAL A 67 32.48 19.62 6.45
CA VAL A 67 32.37 21.07 6.37
C VAL A 67 32.62 21.51 4.94
N GLN A 68 31.72 22.27 4.37
CA GLN A 68 31.87 22.87 3.05
C GLN A 68 32.61 24.21 3.16
N GLU A 69 33.67 24.36 2.37
CA GLU A 69 34.43 25.59 2.31
C GLU A 69 33.68 26.68 1.52
N ALA A 70 34.13 27.91 1.72
CA ALA A 70 33.61 29.07 1.01
C ALA A 70 33.69 28.87 -0.52
N GLY A 71 32.58 29.14 -1.19
CA GLY A 71 32.47 28.99 -2.65
C GLY A 71 32.19 27.57 -3.15
N ASP A 72 32.09 26.58 -2.28
CA ASP A 72 31.59 25.24 -2.66
C ASP A 72 30.07 25.29 -2.84
N GLU A 73 29.61 25.15 -4.08
CA GLU A 73 28.20 25.15 -4.46
C GLU A 73 27.65 23.72 -4.62
N THR A 74 28.44 22.70 -4.37
CA THR A 74 28.04 21.32 -4.49
C THR A 74 27.12 20.89 -3.34
N ILE A 75 26.26 19.93 -3.58
CA ILE A 75 25.52 19.27 -2.50
C ILE A 75 26.25 17.97 -2.18
N PRO A 76 26.77 17.79 -0.96
CA PRO A 76 27.45 16.56 -0.58
C PRO A 76 26.58 15.33 -0.77
N GLU A 77 27.19 14.22 -1.16
CA GLU A 77 26.47 12.98 -1.49
C GLU A 77 25.61 12.45 -0.31
N ASP A 78 26.13 12.56 0.92
CA ASP A 78 25.38 12.15 2.11
C ASP A 78 24.12 13.00 2.33
N ILE A 79 24.17 14.29 1.96
CA ILE A 79 23.00 15.17 1.98
C ILE A 79 22.01 14.80 0.87
N VAL A 80 22.48 14.58 -0.35
CA VAL A 80 21.63 14.15 -1.47
C VAL A 80 20.87 12.88 -1.07
N ASN A 81 21.56 11.90 -0.50
CA ASN A 81 20.95 10.65 -0.06
C ASN A 81 19.89 10.86 1.05
N LYS A 82 20.17 11.71 2.04
CA LYS A 82 19.21 12.04 3.10
C LYS A 82 17.98 12.76 2.56
N LEU A 83 18.16 13.72 1.66
CA LEU A 83 17.06 14.45 1.01
C LEU A 83 16.19 13.53 0.18
N LEU A 84 16.78 12.66 -0.64
CA LEU A 84 16.04 11.70 -1.47
C LEU A 84 15.28 10.68 -0.63
N ASN A 85 15.91 10.15 0.43
CA ASN A 85 15.24 9.20 1.32
C ASN A 85 14.06 9.87 2.05
N PHE A 86 14.25 11.09 2.55
CA PHE A 86 13.16 11.84 3.16
C PHE A 86 12.03 12.14 2.17
N ALA A 87 12.39 12.58 0.96
CA ALA A 87 11.39 12.90 -0.07
C ALA A 87 10.56 11.66 -0.47
N ARG A 88 11.21 10.52 -0.67
CA ARG A 88 10.52 9.25 -0.97
C ARG A 88 9.57 8.83 0.16
N ALA A 89 10.05 8.85 1.40
CA ALA A 89 9.23 8.53 2.56
C ALA A 89 8.06 9.51 2.75
N GLY A 90 8.32 10.81 2.62
CA GLY A 90 7.29 11.84 2.75
C GLY A 90 6.22 11.76 1.67
N LEU A 91 6.59 11.45 0.42
CA LEU A 91 5.64 11.22 -0.66
C LEU A 91 4.80 9.95 -0.43
N ALA A 92 5.41 8.89 0.11
CA ALA A 92 4.67 7.68 0.47
C ALA A 92 3.62 7.98 1.56
N VAL A 93 4.00 8.71 2.61
CA VAL A 93 3.06 9.15 3.66
C VAL A 93 1.94 10.02 3.09
N ALA A 94 2.27 10.97 2.20
CA ALA A 94 1.29 11.82 1.55
C ALA A 94 0.31 11.02 0.67
N TYR A 95 0.82 9.99 -0.02
CA TYR A 95 0.00 9.10 -0.85
C TYR A 95 -0.94 8.23 -0.01
N MET A 96 -0.49 7.72 1.13
CA MET A 96 -1.30 6.89 2.04
C MET A 96 -2.43 7.68 2.70
N ARG A 97 -2.23 8.97 2.95
CA ARG A 97 -3.19 9.79 3.68
C ARG A 97 -4.56 9.82 3.02
N GLY A 98 -5.60 9.49 3.81
CA GLY A 98 -6.99 9.43 3.36
C GLY A 98 -7.33 8.22 2.50
N LYS A 99 -6.36 7.34 2.24
CA LYS A 99 -6.59 6.03 1.62
C LYS A 99 -7.11 5.03 2.65
N ALA A 100 -7.52 3.87 2.18
CA ALA A 100 -7.96 2.79 3.05
C ALA A 100 -7.03 1.57 2.97
N TYR A 101 -6.97 0.84 4.08
CA TYR A 101 -6.68 -0.58 4.13
C TYR A 101 -8.01 -1.33 4.18
N LEU A 102 -8.24 -2.25 3.26
CA LEU A 102 -9.48 -3.00 3.17
C LEU A 102 -9.29 -4.41 3.78
N SER A 103 -9.92 -4.66 4.91
CA SER A 103 -9.95 -5.97 5.56
C SER A 103 -11.11 -6.79 5.00
N MET A 104 -10.80 -7.80 4.20
CA MET A 104 -11.77 -8.69 3.58
C MET A 104 -11.90 -9.96 4.41
N GLY A 105 -12.95 -10.03 5.19
CA GLY A 105 -13.18 -11.08 6.18
C GLY A 105 -12.57 -10.77 7.55
N GLY A 106 -12.58 -11.76 8.43
CA GLY A 106 -12.09 -11.65 9.79
C GLY A 106 -10.66 -12.19 9.96
N THR A 107 -10.28 -12.38 11.22
CA THR A 107 -9.00 -12.99 11.58
C THR A 107 -8.98 -14.47 11.19
N SER A 108 -8.10 -14.85 10.27
CA SER A 108 -7.96 -16.22 9.82
C SER A 108 -7.30 -17.08 10.90
N MET A 109 -7.95 -18.18 11.28
CA MET A 109 -7.41 -19.21 12.20
C MET A 109 -6.85 -18.67 13.54
N GLY A 110 -7.31 -17.51 14.00
CA GLY A 110 -6.80 -16.91 15.23
C GLY A 110 -5.36 -16.38 15.15
N ILE A 111 -4.86 -16.09 13.95
CA ILE A 111 -3.53 -15.52 13.75
C ILE A 111 -3.53 -14.09 14.28
N ALA A 112 -2.90 -13.88 15.44
CA ALA A 112 -2.89 -12.57 16.11
C ALA A 112 -2.29 -11.44 15.25
N GLY A 113 -1.31 -11.73 14.41
CA GLY A 113 -0.70 -10.76 13.50
C GLY A 113 -1.64 -10.24 12.41
N SER A 114 -2.78 -10.90 12.17
CA SER A 114 -3.80 -10.44 11.23
C SER A 114 -4.86 -9.53 11.87
N VAL A 115 -4.78 -9.30 13.19
CA VAL A 115 -5.65 -8.34 13.87
C VAL A 115 -5.16 -6.93 13.58
N VAL A 116 -5.99 -6.16 12.90
CA VAL A 116 -5.66 -4.79 12.49
C VAL A 116 -6.10 -3.81 13.58
N ASP A 117 -5.16 -3.01 14.07
CA ASP A 117 -5.46 -1.88 14.95
C ASP A 117 -5.75 -0.63 14.10
N SER A 118 -7.03 -0.29 13.95
CA SER A 118 -7.46 0.87 13.17
C SER A 118 -6.91 2.19 13.72
N ALA A 119 -6.79 2.33 15.04
CA ALA A 119 -6.26 3.53 15.65
C ALA A 119 -4.77 3.76 15.33
N PHE A 120 -3.99 2.68 15.21
CA PHE A 120 -2.60 2.74 14.73
C PHE A 120 -2.54 3.23 13.28
N TRP A 121 -3.36 2.65 12.40
CA TRP A 121 -3.37 3.01 10.97
C TRP A 121 -3.77 4.47 10.74
N GLU A 122 -4.79 4.93 11.45
CA GLU A 122 -5.22 6.33 11.37
C GLU A 122 -4.16 7.30 11.90
N ARG A 123 -3.61 6.99 13.07
CA ARG A 123 -2.67 7.89 13.76
C ARG A 123 -1.33 8.01 13.07
N TYR A 124 -0.76 6.88 12.61
CA TYR A 124 0.62 6.85 12.11
C TYR A 124 0.71 6.87 10.59
N LEU A 125 -0.28 6.35 9.88
CA LEU A 125 -0.28 6.27 8.43
C LEU A 125 -1.30 7.21 7.78
N GLY A 126 -2.23 7.75 8.55
CA GLY A 126 -3.33 8.58 8.03
C GLY A 126 -4.31 7.79 7.17
N MET A 127 -4.34 6.46 7.32
CA MET A 127 -5.18 5.55 6.55
C MET A 127 -6.39 5.10 7.36
N ARG A 128 -7.52 4.94 6.69
CA ARG A 128 -8.69 4.29 7.27
C ARG A 128 -8.55 2.78 7.21
N VAL A 129 -9.16 2.07 8.14
CA VAL A 129 -9.37 0.62 8.06
C VAL A 129 -10.85 0.38 7.82
N GLU A 130 -11.17 -0.26 6.72
CA GLU A 130 -12.54 -0.62 6.36
C GLU A 130 -12.65 -2.15 6.27
N ALA A 131 -13.77 -2.71 6.70
CA ALA A 131 -14.00 -4.14 6.72
C ALA A 131 -15.11 -4.52 5.74
N ILE A 132 -14.88 -5.59 5.00
CA ILE A 132 -15.85 -6.23 4.12
C ILE A 132 -16.14 -7.62 4.66
N ASP A 133 -17.40 -7.94 4.82
CA ASP A 133 -17.84 -9.29 5.12
C ASP A 133 -17.65 -10.21 3.90
N MET A 134 -17.23 -11.46 4.12
CA MET A 134 -16.99 -12.40 3.04
C MET A 134 -18.25 -12.78 2.26
N THR A 135 -19.42 -12.55 2.83
CA THR A 135 -20.69 -12.72 2.12
C THR A 135 -20.85 -11.76 0.95
N GLU A 136 -20.14 -10.62 0.96
CA GLU A 136 -20.10 -9.72 -0.20
C GLU A 136 -19.40 -10.37 -1.40
N PHE A 137 -18.30 -11.10 -1.16
CA PHE A 137 -17.65 -11.89 -2.21
C PHE A 137 -18.57 -12.95 -2.77
N VAL A 138 -19.15 -13.77 -1.89
CA VAL A 138 -20.10 -14.83 -2.29
C VAL A 138 -21.26 -14.23 -3.08
N GLY A 139 -21.88 -13.18 -2.56
CA GLY A 139 -23.00 -12.52 -3.20
C GLY A 139 -22.67 -11.96 -4.59
N ARG A 140 -21.47 -11.41 -4.78
CA ARG A 140 -21.02 -10.93 -6.10
C ARG A 140 -20.69 -12.08 -7.04
N MET A 141 -20.05 -13.14 -6.58
CA MET A 141 -19.78 -14.34 -7.37
C MET A 141 -21.06 -14.98 -7.86
N ASP A 142 -22.01 -15.23 -6.96
CA ASP A 142 -23.29 -15.91 -7.26
C ASP A 142 -24.18 -15.11 -8.22
N LYS A 143 -24.20 -13.78 -8.07
CA LYS A 143 -25.01 -12.88 -8.89
C LYS A 143 -24.31 -12.39 -10.15
N GLY A 144 -23.05 -12.76 -10.35
CA GLY A 144 -22.24 -12.30 -11.48
C GLY A 144 -21.96 -10.79 -11.47
N ILE A 145 -21.80 -10.18 -10.28
CA ILE A 145 -21.54 -8.75 -10.13
C ILE A 145 -20.02 -8.49 -10.24
N TYR A 146 -19.53 -8.60 -11.44
CA TYR A 146 -18.19 -8.24 -11.91
C TYR A 146 -18.27 -7.96 -13.41
N ASP A 147 -17.27 -7.31 -13.99
CA ASP A 147 -17.23 -7.05 -15.44
C ASP A 147 -17.08 -8.37 -16.20
N GLN A 148 -18.15 -8.77 -16.89
CA GLN A 148 -18.24 -10.05 -17.61
C GLN A 148 -17.29 -10.11 -18.82
N GLU A 149 -17.06 -9.00 -19.49
CA GLU A 149 -16.13 -8.95 -20.64
C GLU A 149 -14.67 -8.99 -20.16
N GLU A 150 -14.37 -8.26 -19.09
CA GLU A 150 -13.06 -8.35 -18.47
C GLU A 150 -12.79 -9.74 -17.89
N TYR A 151 -13.81 -10.39 -17.30
CA TYR A 151 -13.69 -11.75 -16.80
C TYR A 151 -13.28 -12.74 -17.89
N LYS A 152 -13.92 -12.71 -19.06
CA LYS A 152 -13.55 -13.56 -20.19
C LYS A 152 -12.11 -13.35 -20.62
N LYS A 153 -11.71 -12.09 -20.79
CA LYS A 153 -10.35 -11.71 -21.13
C LYS A 153 -9.33 -12.19 -20.10
N ALA A 154 -9.65 -12.01 -18.82
CA ALA A 154 -8.79 -12.42 -17.72
C ALA A 154 -8.62 -13.96 -17.69
N LEU A 155 -9.69 -14.71 -17.85
CA LEU A 155 -9.65 -16.17 -17.85
C LEU A 155 -8.86 -16.74 -19.02
N GLU A 156 -8.99 -16.16 -20.23
CA GLU A 156 -8.16 -16.52 -21.40
C GLU A 156 -6.70 -16.25 -21.13
N TRP A 157 -6.38 -15.05 -20.63
CA TRP A 157 -5.01 -14.68 -20.29
C TRP A 157 -4.39 -15.60 -19.25
N VAL A 158 -5.14 -15.97 -18.23
CA VAL A 158 -4.68 -16.91 -17.18
C VAL A 158 -4.34 -18.26 -17.78
N LYS A 159 -5.20 -18.81 -18.64
CA LYS A 159 -4.96 -20.11 -19.31
C LYS A 159 -3.69 -20.09 -20.18
N GLU A 160 -3.35 -18.95 -20.75
CA GLU A 160 -2.16 -18.80 -21.60
C GLU A 160 -0.88 -18.53 -20.80
N ASN A 161 -0.97 -17.80 -19.68
CA ASN A 161 0.19 -17.23 -18.99
C ASN A 161 0.48 -17.84 -17.62
N CYS A 162 -0.45 -18.61 -17.05
CA CYS A 162 -0.32 -19.20 -15.71
C CYS A 162 -0.30 -20.74 -15.83
N PRO A 163 0.86 -21.34 -16.03
CA PRO A 163 0.97 -22.80 -16.13
C PRO A 163 0.66 -23.44 -14.77
N GLU A 164 -0.13 -24.51 -14.82
CA GLU A 164 -0.40 -25.32 -13.63
C GLU A 164 0.85 -26.10 -13.20
N GLY A 165 1.04 -26.19 -11.89
CA GLY A 165 2.09 -27.02 -11.30
C GLY A 165 1.72 -28.50 -11.27
N ASN A 166 2.60 -29.30 -10.71
CA ASN A 166 2.32 -30.72 -10.50
C ASN A 166 1.51 -30.93 -9.21
N ASP A 167 0.44 -31.69 -9.31
CA ASP A 167 -0.30 -32.14 -8.13
C ASP A 167 0.39 -33.36 -7.52
N TYR A 168 0.96 -33.20 -6.32
CA TYR A 168 1.65 -34.25 -5.57
C TYR A 168 0.74 -34.95 -4.55
N ASN A 169 -0.56 -34.65 -4.53
CA ASN A 169 -1.51 -35.33 -3.67
C ASN A 169 -1.69 -36.80 -4.09
N SER A 170 -2.23 -37.62 -3.20
CA SER A 170 -2.58 -38.99 -3.54
C SER A 170 -3.70 -39.02 -4.60
N ASN A 171 -3.77 -40.06 -5.38
CA ASN A 171 -4.80 -40.23 -6.42
C ASN A 171 -6.23 -40.09 -5.89
N GLU A 172 -6.45 -40.36 -4.60
CA GLU A 172 -7.76 -40.25 -3.95
C GLU A 172 -8.13 -38.79 -3.64
N THR A 173 -7.13 -37.92 -3.57
CA THR A 173 -7.29 -36.49 -3.21
C THR A 173 -6.94 -35.55 -4.35
N GLN A 174 -6.41 -36.06 -5.48
CA GLN A 174 -6.18 -35.28 -6.68
C GLN A 174 -7.50 -34.77 -7.26
N ARG A 175 -7.45 -33.53 -7.72
CA ARG A 175 -8.63 -32.86 -8.30
C ARG A 175 -8.75 -33.18 -9.78
N GLY A 176 -9.98 -33.47 -10.21
CA GLY A 176 -10.30 -33.65 -11.62
C GLY A 176 -10.26 -32.33 -12.41
N ARG A 177 -10.20 -32.45 -13.75
CA ARG A 177 -10.09 -31.27 -14.63
C ARG A 177 -11.24 -30.27 -14.41
N ASP A 178 -12.48 -30.75 -14.33
CA ASP A 178 -13.65 -29.89 -14.14
C ASP A 178 -13.57 -29.09 -12.84
N GLN A 179 -13.04 -29.70 -11.79
CA GLN A 179 -12.85 -29.01 -10.51
C GLN A 179 -11.75 -27.95 -10.61
N LEU A 180 -10.62 -28.28 -11.25
CA LEU A 180 -9.53 -27.32 -11.46
C LEU A 180 -9.96 -26.14 -12.33
N ASP A 181 -10.76 -26.39 -13.36
CA ASP A 181 -11.32 -25.32 -14.21
C ASP A 181 -12.26 -24.41 -13.42
N SER A 182 -13.13 -24.97 -12.57
CA SER A 182 -13.98 -24.19 -11.68
C SER A 182 -13.18 -23.36 -10.68
N GLU A 183 -12.10 -23.90 -10.13
CA GLU A 183 -11.22 -23.18 -9.21
C GLU A 183 -10.47 -22.02 -9.89
N TRP A 184 -10.07 -22.17 -11.15
CA TRP A 184 -9.52 -21.08 -11.95
C TRP A 184 -10.56 -19.97 -12.20
N GLU A 185 -11.79 -20.36 -12.55
CA GLU A 185 -12.89 -19.41 -12.72
C GLU A 185 -13.15 -18.60 -11.46
N ASP A 186 -13.20 -19.26 -10.31
CA ASP A 186 -13.42 -18.61 -9.02
C ASP A 186 -12.26 -17.71 -8.63
N SER A 187 -11.01 -18.15 -8.86
CA SER A 187 -9.82 -17.33 -8.61
C SER A 187 -9.81 -16.02 -9.41
N VAL A 188 -10.23 -16.09 -10.68
CA VAL A 188 -10.35 -14.89 -11.53
C VAL A 188 -11.49 -13.99 -11.06
N LYS A 189 -12.68 -14.55 -10.76
CA LYS A 189 -13.82 -13.78 -10.20
C LYS A 189 -13.41 -13.07 -8.92
N MET A 190 -12.77 -13.77 -7.99
CA MET A 190 -12.28 -13.21 -6.73
C MET A 190 -11.31 -12.06 -6.97
N THR A 191 -10.39 -12.19 -7.94
CA THR A 191 -9.42 -11.14 -8.27
C THR A 191 -10.10 -9.87 -8.77
N LEU A 192 -11.07 -9.99 -9.67
CA LEU A 192 -11.84 -8.85 -10.17
C LEU A 192 -12.64 -8.19 -9.05
N ILE A 193 -13.37 -8.98 -8.24
CA ILE A 193 -14.18 -8.49 -7.14
C ILE A 193 -13.32 -7.78 -6.09
N ALA A 194 -12.18 -8.35 -5.71
CA ALA A 194 -11.27 -7.73 -4.75
C ALA A 194 -10.74 -6.38 -5.26
N ARG A 195 -10.29 -6.31 -6.50
CA ARG A 195 -9.86 -5.06 -7.13
C ARG A 195 -11.00 -4.03 -7.13
N ASP A 196 -12.18 -4.43 -7.57
CA ASP A 196 -13.33 -3.52 -7.68
C ASP A 196 -13.78 -3.02 -6.29
N LEU A 197 -13.72 -3.85 -5.26
CA LEU A 197 -13.93 -3.42 -3.87
C LEU A 197 -12.85 -2.42 -3.42
N MET A 198 -11.59 -2.59 -3.82
CA MET A 198 -10.52 -1.65 -3.45
C MET A 198 -10.68 -0.29 -4.12
N VAL A 199 -10.83 -0.27 -5.44
CA VAL A 199 -10.69 0.95 -6.24
C VAL A 199 -11.94 1.38 -6.99
N GLY A 200 -12.96 0.55 -7.04
CA GLY A 200 -14.19 0.76 -7.81
C GLY A 200 -14.05 0.32 -9.27
N ASN A 201 -15.20 0.25 -9.95
CA ASN A 201 -15.28 -0.10 -11.37
C ASN A 201 -16.51 0.58 -12.01
N GLU A 202 -16.27 1.59 -12.86
CA GLU A 202 -17.33 2.35 -13.54
C GLU A 202 -18.20 1.45 -14.46
N GLN A 203 -17.65 0.37 -15.00
CA GLN A 203 -18.42 -0.55 -15.84
C GLN A 203 -19.56 -1.21 -15.07
N LEU A 204 -19.40 -1.47 -13.77
CA LEU A 204 -20.47 -1.98 -12.93
C LEU A 204 -21.63 -0.97 -12.83
N ALA A 205 -21.34 0.32 -12.73
CA ALA A 205 -22.37 1.34 -12.72
C ALA A 205 -23.15 1.39 -14.03
N MET A 206 -22.47 1.25 -15.16
CA MET A 206 -23.10 1.17 -16.48
C MET A 206 -24.00 -0.07 -16.61
N ASN A 207 -23.65 -1.15 -15.93
CA ASN A 207 -24.42 -2.40 -15.89
C ASN A 207 -25.57 -2.40 -14.85
N GLY A 208 -25.83 -1.26 -14.19
CA GLY A 208 -26.91 -1.10 -13.23
C GLY A 208 -26.54 -1.39 -11.76
N TYR A 209 -25.27 -1.64 -11.48
CA TYR A 209 -24.75 -1.90 -10.13
C TYR A 209 -24.02 -0.67 -9.56
N GLY A 210 -24.72 0.47 -9.48
CA GLY A 210 -24.14 1.74 -9.09
C GLY A 210 -23.53 1.77 -7.68
N GLU A 211 -24.08 1.04 -6.73
CA GLU A 211 -23.55 0.89 -5.39
C GLU A 211 -22.27 0.04 -5.40
N GLN A 212 -22.31 -1.12 -6.05
CA GLN A 212 -21.19 -2.04 -6.14
C GLN A 212 -20.04 -1.53 -7.00
N ALA A 213 -20.30 -0.52 -7.83
CA ALA A 213 -19.28 0.16 -8.62
C ALA A 213 -18.35 1.03 -7.79
N GLN A 214 -18.79 1.42 -6.59
CA GLN A 214 -17.99 2.26 -5.69
C GLN A 214 -16.93 1.41 -4.99
N GLY A 215 -15.68 1.84 -5.06
CA GLY A 215 -14.59 1.26 -4.29
C GLY A 215 -14.41 1.97 -2.95
N HIS A 216 -13.60 1.36 -2.11
CA HIS A 216 -13.26 1.88 -0.78
C HIS A 216 -12.06 2.83 -0.78
N HIS A 217 -11.57 3.22 -1.96
CA HIS A 217 -10.36 4.03 -2.12
C HIS A 217 -9.13 3.40 -1.44
N ALA A 218 -9.06 2.08 -1.47
CA ALA A 218 -8.05 1.29 -0.80
C ALA A 218 -6.81 1.11 -1.67
N ILE A 219 -5.65 1.24 -1.04
CA ILE A 219 -4.34 0.97 -1.66
C ILE A 219 -3.70 -0.29 -1.09
N ALA A 220 -4.24 -0.81 0.00
CA ALA A 220 -3.82 -2.05 0.60
C ALA A 220 -5.04 -2.86 1.02
N ALA A 221 -4.93 -4.17 1.00
CA ALA A 221 -5.98 -5.08 1.42
C ALA A 221 -5.42 -6.32 2.09
N GLY A 222 -6.20 -6.92 2.99
CA GLY A 222 -5.97 -8.24 3.55
C GLY A 222 -7.17 -9.14 3.32
N PHE A 223 -6.93 -10.38 2.91
CA PHE A 223 -7.98 -11.34 2.59
C PHE A 223 -7.94 -12.54 3.54
N GLN A 224 -9.09 -12.91 4.10
CA GLN A 224 -9.23 -14.13 4.89
C GLN A 224 -9.17 -15.37 3.99
N GLY A 225 -7.95 -15.81 3.70
CA GLY A 225 -7.71 -16.85 2.70
C GLY A 225 -7.67 -18.29 3.22
N GLN A 226 -7.94 -18.53 4.52
CA GLN A 226 -7.84 -19.89 5.09
C GLN A 226 -9.05 -20.26 5.91
N ARG A 227 -9.26 -21.59 6.11
CA ARG A 227 -10.35 -22.22 6.84
C ARG A 227 -11.66 -21.48 6.61
N GLN A 228 -12.72 -21.71 7.16
CA GLN A 228 -14.03 -21.12 6.86
C GLN A 228 -14.26 -20.66 5.40
N TRP A 229 -13.25 -20.05 4.75
CA TRP A 229 -13.29 -19.73 3.32
C TRP A 229 -12.87 -20.92 2.46
N THR A 230 -11.67 -21.46 2.67
CA THR A 230 -11.13 -22.56 1.84
C THR A 230 -11.78 -23.91 2.09
N ASP A 231 -12.64 -24.04 3.09
CA ASP A 231 -13.53 -25.18 3.24
C ASP A 231 -14.67 -25.17 2.19
N HIS A 232 -14.91 -24.03 1.51
CA HIS A 232 -16.00 -23.84 0.57
C HIS A 232 -15.56 -23.27 -0.78
N PHE A 233 -14.46 -22.52 -0.84
CA PHE A 233 -14.01 -21.78 -2.01
C PHE A 233 -12.49 -21.94 -2.21
N THR A 234 -12.03 -21.50 -3.38
CA THR A 234 -10.60 -21.42 -3.71
C THR A 234 -9.89 -20.42 -2.76
N ASN A 235 -8.62 -20.67 -2.47
CA ASN A 235 -7.82 -19.74 -1.67
C ASN A 235 -7.54 -18.41 -2.40
N GLY A 236 -7.04 -17.41 -1.66
CA GLY A 236 -6.77 -16.08 -2.19
C GLY A 236 -5.40 -15.88 -2.83
N ASP A 237 -4.58 -16.92 -2.97
CA ASP A 237 -3.16 -16.78 -3.35
C ASP A 237 -2.97 -16.24 -4.77
N PHE A 238 -3.79 -16.71 -5.71
CA PHE A 238 -3.76 -16.19 -7.07
C PHE A 238 -4.19 -14.72 -7.13
N MET A 239 -5.26 -14.35 -6.43
CA MET A 239 -5.74 -12.98 -6.31
C MET A 239 -4.64 -12.07 -5.74
N GLU A 240 -3.99 -12.49 -4.67
CA GLU A 240 -2.87 -11.77 -4.07
C GLU A 240 -1.73 -11.60 -5.06
N ALA A 241 -1.31 -12.68 -5.71
CA ALA A 241 -0.21 -12.65 -6.67
C ALA A 241 -0.47 -11.65 -7.81
N ILE A 242 -1.66 -11.70 -8.42
CA ILE A 242 -2.01 -10.79 -9.51
C ILE A 242 -2.11 -9.35 -9.02
N LEU A 243 -2.78 -9.08 -7.90
CA LEU A 243 -2.92 -7.71 -7.40
C LEU A 243 -1.57 -7.05 -7.05
N ASN A 244 -0.60 -7.82 -6.59
CA ASN A 244 0.74 -7.33 -6.26
C ASN A 244 1.67 -7.17 -7.48
N THR A 245 1.30 -7.67 -8.65
CA THR A 245 2.13 -7.46 -9.86
C THR A 245 1.89 -6.09 -10.48
N SER A 246 2.84 -5.64 -11.30
CA SER A 246 2.75 -4.40 -12.07
C SER A 246 2.15 -4.61 -13.47
N PHE A 247 1.54 -5.73 -13.72
CA PHE A 247 0.86 -6.08 -14.98
C PHE A 247 -0.24 -7.11 -14.74
N ASP A 248 -1.22 -7.16 -15.63
CA ASP A 248 -2.25 -8.18 -15.70
C ASP A 248 -2.74 -8.32 -17.15
N TRP A 249 -3.91 -8.90 -17.36
CA TRP A 249 -4.56 -9.04 -18.68
C TRP A 249 -4.85 -7.69 -19.37
N ASN A 250 -4.83 -6.57 -18.67
CA ASN A 250 -4.97 -5.23 -19.21
C ASN A 250 -3.64 -4.55 -19.52
N GLY A 251 -2.51 -5.22 -19.25
CA GLY A 251 -1.17 -4.71 -19.46
C GLY A 251 -0.54 -4.14 -18.19
N LYS A 252 0.38 -3.19 -18.34
CA LYS A 252 1.12 -2.59 -17.22
C LYS A 252 0.24 -1.66 -16.40
N ARG A 253 0.34 -1.76 -15.09
CA ARG A 253 -0.32 -0.90 -14.10
C ARG A 253 0.50 -0.78 -12.82
N PRO A 254 0.24 0.20 -11.96
CA PRO A 254 0.78 0.18 -10.60
C PRO A 254 0.24 -1.05 -9.82
N PRO A 255 1.08 -1.73 -9.02
CA PRO A 255 0.61 -2.82 -8.17
C PRO A 255 -0.30 -2.30 -7.05
N TYR A 256 -1.27 -3.12 -6.64
CA TYR A 256 -1.96 -2.96 -5.37
C TYR A 256 -1.19 -3.72 -4.29
N ILE A 257 -1.35 -3.33 -3.04
CA ILE A 257 -0.76 -4.06 -1.92
C ILE A 257 -1.85 -4.98 -1.36
N ALA A 258 -1.82 -6.23 -1.77
CA ALA A 258 -2.77 -7.24 -1.30
C ALA A 258 -2.03 -8.38 -0.61
N VAL A 259 -2.52 -8.82 0.53
CA VAL A 259 -1.96 -9.92 1.31
C VAL A 259 -3.07 -10.93 1.62
N SER A 260 -2.87 -12.17 1.18
CA SER A 260 -3.60 -13.30 1.71
C SER A 260 -2.89 -13.78 2.97
N TYR A 261 -3.62 -14.06 4.04
CA TYR A 261 -3.04 -14.52 5.30
C TYR A 261 -2.38 -15.89 5.22
N THR A 262 -2.45 -16.57 4.08
CA THR A 262 -1.69 -17.79 3.80
C THR A 262 -0.19 -17.54 3.70
N HIS A 263 0.23 -16.41 3.13
CA HIS A 263 1.64 -16.07 2.92
C HIS A 263 2.35 -15.54 4.17
N LEU A 264 1.64 -15.00 5.15
CA LEU A 264 2.25 -14.59 6.42
C LEU A 264 2.94 -15.77 7.15
N ARG A 265 2.52 -17.00 6.89
CA ARG A 265 3.20 -18.21 7.40
C ARG A 265 4.52 -18.52 6.72
N ALA A 266 4.68 -18.19 5.45
CA ALA A 266 5.91 -18.50 4.71
C ALA A 266 7.09 -17.60 5.11
N HIS A 267 6.81 -16.38 5.59
CA HIS A 267 7.84 -15.45 6.04
C HIS A 267 8.29 -15.68 7.49
N GLU A 268 7.48 -16.34 8.30
CA GLU A 268 7.86 -16.67 9.69
C GLU A 268 8.84 -17.87 9.80
N THR A 269 9.03 -18.64 8.72
CA THR A 269 9.93 -19.81 8.70
C THR A 269 11.34 -19.51 8.19
N PHE A 270 11.67 -18.28 7.86
CA PHE A 270 13.00 -17.89 7.36
C PHE A 270 13.84 -17.07 8.36
N THR A 271 13.50 -17.10 9.63
CA THR A 271 14.35 -16.54 10.70
C THR A 271 14.90 -17.69 11.56
N ASP A 272 15.76 -18.51 10.99
CA ASP A 272 16.77 -19.31 11.70
C ASP A 272 18.14 -19.12 11.02
#